data_379e7fc1060996dff4373e0e3957221b
#
_entry.id   379e7fc1060996dff4373e0e3957221b
#
_cell.length_a   1.000
_cell.length_b   1.000
_cell.length_c   1.000
_cell.angle_alpha   90.00
_cell.angle_beta   90.00
_cell.angle_gamma   90.00
#
_symmetry.space_group_name_H-M   'P 1'
#
loop_
_entity.id
_entity.type
_entity.pdbx_description
1 polymer ?
#
loop_
_entity_poly.entity_id
_entity_poly.type
_entity_poly.pdbx_seq_one_letter_code
_entity_poly.pdbx_strand_id
1 'polypeptide(L)'
;IIEYKNKKIFIPLWHSELTYEVGDDEVLNIYIEPNIPTNMYLDEYNNLHVYITKDFSNSLLFCDVLDFEIGSKTFHYNIRDIKIEKTQQIKLWKQGPPLINEHNMFAVSHRASIIIHLEFK
;
A
#
# COMPACT_ATOMS: atom_id res chain seq x y z
N ILE A 1 3.53 18.60 -1.42
CA ILE A 1 3.96 19.92 -0.90
C ILE A 1 2.73 20.76 -0.59
N ILE A 2 2.66 21.27 0.61
CA ILE A 2 1.68 22.31 0.97
C ILE A 2 2.40 23.62 1.29
N GLU A 3 1.69 24.74 1.19
CA GLU A 3 2.22 26.06 1.53
C GLU A 3 1.46 26.61 2.72
N TYR A 4 2.18 27.07 3.74
CA TYR A 4 1.63 27.66 4.93
C TYR A 4 2.47 28.87 5.34
N LYS A 5 1.87 30.04 5.44
CA LYS A 5 2.55 31.31 5.77
C LYS A 5 3.81 31.55 4.94
N ASN A 6 3.71 31.34 3.60
CA ASN A 6 4.81 31.48 2.63
C ASN A 6 5.94 30.47 2.79
N LYS A 7 5.74 29.41 3.57
CA LYS A 7 6.70 28.30 3.70
C LYS A 7 6.17 27.08 2.96
N LYS A 8 7.04 26.41 2.21
CA LYS A 8 6.72 25.16 1.54
C LYS A 8 7.02 24.00 2.49
N ILE A 9 6.05 23.13 2.68
CA ILE A 9 6.16 21.98 3.58
C ILE A 9 6.02 20.70 2.76
N PHE A 10 7.00 19.80 2.86
CA PHE A 10 6.97 18.49 2.25
C PHE A 10 6.28 17.51 3.19
N ILE A 11 5.33 16.74 2.65
CA ILE A 11 4.52 15.82 3.44
C ILE A 11 4.75 14.39 2.97
N PRO A 12 5.21 13.47 3.85
CA PRO A 12 5.26 12.05 3.55
C PRO A 12 3.85 11.46 3.61
N LEU A 13 3.24 11.22 2.45
CA LEU A 13 1.83 10.85 2.33
C LEU A 13 1.49 9.47 2.90
N TRP A 14 2.49 8.66 3.27
CA TRP A 14 2.26 7.36 3.91
C TRP A 14 2.05 7.42 5.43
N HIS A 15 2.21 8.59 6.04
CA HIS A 15 1.89 8.83 7.44
C HIS A 15 0.42 9.25 7.59
N SER A 16 -0.17 8.99 8.75
CA SER A 16 -1.55 9.39 9.04
C SER A 16 -1.65 10.73 9.76
N GLU A 17 -0.65 11.06 10.58
CA GLU A 17 -0.62 12.29 11.38
C GLU A 17 0.82 12.79 11.50
N LEU A 18 0.99 14.08 11.27
CA LEU A 18 2.30 14.74 11.34
C LEU A 18 2.17 16.08 12.05
N THR A 19 3.22 16.45 12.78
CA THR A 19 3.33 17.73 13.47
C THR A 19 4.57 18.47 13.00
N TYR A 20 4.39 19.72 12.58
CA TYR A 20 5.47 20.61 12.14
C TYR A 20 5.52 21.86 13.01
N GLU A 21 6.73 22.26 13.37
CA GLU A 21 6.96 23.58 13.98
C GLU A 21 7.11 24.61 12.85
N VAL A 22 6.19 25.58 12.80
CA VAL A 22 6.13 26.58 11.71
C VAL A 22 6.47 28.00 12.17
N GLY A 23 6.79 28.18 13.45
CA GLY A 23 7.16 29.49 14.02
C GLY A 23 7.38 29.38 15.52
N ASP A 24 7.68 30.50 16.17
CA ASP A 24 7.82 30.54 17.63
C ASP A 24 6.46 30.23 18.28
N ASP A 25 6.44 29.17 19.08
CA ASP A 25 5.24 28.69 19.79
C ASP A 25 4.05 28.30 18.87
N GLU A 26 4.33 28.06 17.58
CA GLU A 26 3.30 27.69 16.62
C GLU A 26 3.56 26.31 16.01
N VAL A 27 2.56 25.44 16.06
CA VAL A 27 2.65 24.05 15.58
C VAL A 27 1.53 23.80 14.57
N LEU A 28 1.89 23.15 13.45
CA LEU A 28 0.94 22.73 12.43
C LEU A 28 0.75 21.22 12.52
N ASN A 29 -0.48 20.81 12.82
CA ASN A 29 -0.86 19.39 12.79
C ASN A 29 -1.47 19.06 11.43
N ILE A 30 -0.96 18.03 10.80
CA ILE A 30 -1.43 17.56 9.48
C ILE A 30 -1.98 16.16 9.63
N TYR A 31 -3.24 15.99 9.21
CA TYR A 31 -3.91 14.71 9.16
C TYR A 31 -4.02 14.29 7.70
N ILE A 32 -3.59 13.08 7.40
CA ILE A 32 -3.56 12.56 6.03
C ILE A 32 -4.63 11.47 5.90
N GLU A 33 -5.61 11.73 5.04
CA GLU A 33 -6.62 10.75 4.66
C GLU A 33 -6.31 10.27 3.24
N PRO A 34 -5.81 9.05 3.06
CA PRO A 34 -5.49 8.57 1.73
C PRO A 34 -6.76 8.33 0.92
N ASN A 35 -6.75 8.79 -0.33
CA ASN A 35 -7.81 8.50 -1.27
C ASN A 35 -7.51 7.14 -1.92
N ILE A 36 -8.06 6.08 -1.35
CA ILE A 36 -7.78 4.71 -1.74
C ILE A 36 -9.01 4.11 -2.45
N PRO A 37 -8.84 3.32 -3.53
CA PRO A 37 -9.95 2.60 -4.16
C PRO A 37 -10.72 1.73 -3.16
N THR A 38 -12.00 1.51 -3.43
CA THR A 38 -12.90 0.77 -2.51
C THR A 38 -12.49 -0.68 -2.28
N ASN A 39 -11.71 -1.27 -3.20
CA ASN A 39 -11.20 -2.64 -3.06
C ASN A 39 -9.86 -2.74 -2.32
N MET A 40 -9.44 -1.66 -1.68
CA MET A 40 -8.17 -1.60 -0.96
C MET A 40 -8.35 -0.95 0.41
N TYR A 41 -7.46 -1.29 1.35
CA TYR A 41 -7.33 -0.57 2.62
C TYR A 41 -5.91 -0.71 3.18
N LEU A 42 -5.52 0.24 4.03
CA LEU A 42 -4.27 0.18 4.78
C LEU A 42 -4.57 -0.28 6.21
N ASP A 43 -3.78 -1.21 6.73
CA ASP A 43 -3.88 -1.62 8.13
C ASP A 43 -3.03 -0.73 9.04
N GLU A 44 -3.01 -1.03 10.34
CA GLU A 44 -2.26 -0.26 11.34
C GLU A 44 -0.74 -0.30 11.15
N TYR A 45 -0.24 -1.31 10.44
CA TYR A 45 1.18 -1.45 10.11
C TYR A 45 1.55 -0.89 8.73
N ASN A 46 0.60 -0.23 8.08
CA ASN A 46 0.72 0.32 6.74
C ASN A 46 0.85 -0.75 5.64
N ASN A 47 0.44 -1.99 5.91
CA ASN A 47 0.28 -2.98 4.85
C ASN A 47 -0.92 -2.64 3.99
N LEU A 48 -0.75 -2.73 2.69
CA LEU A 48 -1.82 -2.49 1.73
C LEU A 48 -2.56 -3.80 1.47
N HIS A 49 -3.85 -3.83 1.81
CA HIS A 49 -4.74 -4.95 1.51
C HIS A 49 -5.51 -4.67 0.23
N VAL A 50 -5.48 -5.61 -0.70
CA VAL A 50 -6.14 -5.49 -2.00
C VAL A 50 -7.04 -6.70 -2.21
N TYR A 51 -8.31 -6.47 -2.53
CA TYR A 51 -9.28 -7.53 -2.87
C TYR A 51 -9.34 -7.67 -4.38
N ILE A 52 -8.96 -8.83 -4.90
CA ILE A 52 -8.94 -9.11 -6.33
C ILE A 52 -9.74 -10.38 -6.62
N THR A 53 -10.58 -10.32 -7.65
CA THR A 53 -11.31 -11.47 -8.16
C THR A 53 -10.72 -11.87 -9.52
N LYS A 54 -10.41 -13.14 -9.69
CA LYS A 54 -9.93 -13.72 -10.95
C LYS A 54 -10.85 -14.86 -11.38
N ASP A 55 -11.03 -14.99 -12.68
CA ASP A 55 -11.76 -16.13 -13.24
C ASP A 55 -10.87 -17.37 -13.19
N PHE A 56 -11.43 -18.44 -12.61
CA PHE A 56 -10.77 -19.74 -12.63
C PHE A 56 -11.12 -20.44 -13.93
N SER A 57 -10.15 -20.59 -14.81
CA SER A 57 -10.30 -21.24 -16.11
C SER A 57 -9.15 -22.19 -16.39
N ASN A 58 -9.35 -23.09 -17.36
CA ASN A 58 -8.29 -24.01 -17.78
C ASN A 58 -7.04 -23.28 -18.27
N SER A 59 -7.20 -22.09 -18.86
CA SER A 59 -6.06 -21.30 -19.32
C SER A 59 -5.16 -20.82 -18.18
N LEU A 60 -5.71 -20.63 -16.98
CA LEU A 60 -4.94 -20.26 -15.80
C LEU A 60 -3.92 -21.35 -15.42
N LEU A 61 -4.28 -22.63 -15.60
CA LEU A 61 -3.42 -23.76 -15.25
C LEU A 61 -2.22 -23.90 -16.19
N PHE A 62 -2.26 -23.27 -17.35
CA PHE A 62 -1.17 -23.28 -18.34
C PHE A 62 -0.31 -22.04 -18.29
N CYS A 63 -0.61 -21.10 -17.40
CA CYS A 63 0.22 -19.91 -17.18
C CYS A 63 1.34 -20.23 -16.19
N ASP A 64 2.53 -19.67 -16.42
CA ASP A 64 3.64 -19.77 -15.45
C ASP A 64 3.52 -18.76 -14.34
N VAL A 65 2.91 -17.62 -14.62
CA VAL A 65 2.83 -16.47 -13.73
C VAL A 65 1.43 -15.90 -13.76
N LEU A 66 0.92 -15.53 -12.58
CA LEU A 66 -0.31 -14.78 -12.44
C LEU A 66 0.04 -13.31 -12.18
N ASP A 67 -0.54 -12.42 -12.98
CA ASP A 67 -0.28 -11.00 -12.89
C ASP A 67 -1.39 -10.29 -12.10
N PHE A 68 -0.97 -9.39 -11.21
CA PHE A 68 -1.88 -8.52 -10.46
C PHE A 68 -1.53 -7.06 -10.76
N GLU A 69 -2.51 -6.29 -11.22
CA GLU A 69 -2.37 -4.85 -11.39
C GLU A 69 -2.87 -4.13 -10.14
N ILE A 70 -1.96 -3.39 -9.50
CA ILE A 70 -2.28 -2.60 -8.32
C ILE A 70 -1.79 -1.18 -8.59
N GLY A 71 -2.74 -0.26 -8.78
CA GLY A 71 -2.42 1.07 -9.24
C GLY A 71 -1.81 1.03 -10.65
N SER A 72 -0.67 1.66 -10.83
CA SER A 72 0.06 1.68 -12.11
C SER A 72 1.11 0.59 -12.23
N LYS A 73 1.24 -0.28 -11.22
CA LYS A 73 2.26 -1.31 -11.17
C LYS A 73 1.67 -2.70 -11.33
N THR A 74 2.35 -3.55 -12.11
CA THR A 74 2.00 -4.96 -12.28
C THR A 74 2.92 -5.82 -11.43
N PHE A 75 2.34 -6.72 -10.63
CA PHE A 75 3.06 -7.70 -9.82
C PHE A 75 2.88 -9.07 -10.40
N HIS A 76 3.98 -9.84 -10.42
CA HIS A 76 4.00 -11.20 -10.94
C HIS A 76 4.10 -12.19 -9.79
N TYR A 77 3.25 -13.20 -9.79
CA TYR A 77 3.25 -14.23 -8.77
C TYR A 77 3.32 -15.61 -9.44
N ASN A 78 4.20 -16.48 -8.96
CA ASN A 78 4.38 -17.80 -9.55
C ASN A 78 3.13 -18.66 -9.33
N ILE A 79 2.57 -19.19 -10.41
CA ILE A 79 1.33 -19.97 -10.35
C ILE A 79 1.48 -21.24 -9.49
N ARG A 80 2.70 -21.76 -9.33
CA ARG A 80 2.97 -22.93 -8.48
C ARG A 80 2.71 -22.67 -7.00
N ASP A 81 2.78 -21.40 -6.58
CA ASP A 81 2.58 -21.01 -5.19
C ASP A 81 1.12 -20.69 -4.88
N ILE A 82 0.25 -20.80 -5.87
CA ILE A 82 -1.20 -20.57 -5.71
C ILE A 82 -1.89 -21.87 -5.34
N LYS A 83 -2.70 -21.79 -4.28
CA LYS A 83 -3.51 -22.92 -3.81
C LYS A 83 -4.78 -23.05 -4.63
N ILE A 84 -5.29 -24.30 -4.77
CA ILE A 84 -6.58 -24.53 -5.40
C ILE A 84 -7.67 -24.35 -4.32
N GLU A 85 -7.92 -23.10 -3.98
CA GLU A 85 -8.92 -22.68 -3.00
C GLU A 85 -9.68 -21.48 -3.56
N LYS A 86 -10.98 -21.40 -3.25
CA LYS A 86 -11.83 -20.31 -3.75
C LYS A 86 -11.33 -18.94 -3.27
N THR A 87 -10.89 -18.87 -2.02
CA THR A 87 -10.34 -17.64 -1.42
C THR A 87 -9.00 -17.94 -0.80
N GLN A 88 -8.04 -17.03 -0.98
CA GLN A 88 -6.71 -17.16 -0.41
C GLN A 88 -6.04 -15.80 -0.27
N GLN A 89 -5.00 -15.75 0.55
CA GLN A 89 -4.19 -14.55 0.72
C GLN A 89 -2.80 -14.77 0.11
N ILE A 90 -2.34 -13.78 -0.62
CA ILE A 90 -1.00 -13.74 -1.20
C ILE A 90 -0.27 -12.54 -0.63
N LYS A 91 0.90 -12.76 -0.05
CA LYS A 91 1.68 -11.69 0.56
C LYS A 91 2.87 -11.32 -0.34
N LEU A 92 2.88 -10.08 -0.80
CA LEU A 92 4.00 -9.51 -1.54
C LEU A 92 4.89 -8.76 -0.53
N TRP A 93 5.93 -9.45 -0.08
CA TRP A 93 6.80 -8.98 0.99
C TRP A 93 7.52 -7.68 0.63
N LYS A 94 7.42 -6.69 1.51
CA LYS A 94 8.14 -5.42 1.44
C LYS A 94 7.94 -4.65 0.12
N GLN A 95 6.82 -4.86 -0.55
CA GLN A 95 6.48 -4.18 -1.80
C GLN A 95 5.36 -3.15 -1.66
N GLY A 96 4.93 -2.92 -0.44
CA GLY A 96 3.92 -1.93 -0.11
C GLY A 96 4.47 -0.55 0.19
N PRO A 97 3.66 0.33 0.81
CA PRO A 97 4.10 1.65 1.24
C PRO A 97 5.24 1.57 2.26
N PRO A 98 6.01 2.65 2.43
CA PRO A 98 7.01 2.69 3.50
C PRO A 98 6.37 2.51 4.87
N LEU A 99 7.10 1.85 5.78
CA LEU A 99 6.70 1.75 7.18
C LEU A 99 6.77 3.13 7.82
N ILE A 100 5.84 3.40 8.74
CA ILE A 100 5.84 4.65 9.50
C ILE A 100 7.02 4.65 10.45
N ASN A 101 7.89 5.68 10.33
CA ASN A 101 9.01 5.87 11.21
C ASN A 101 8.85 7.22 11.94
N GLU A 102 8.56 7.17 13.23
CA GLU A 102 8.34 8.36 14.06
C GLU A 102 9.61 9.21 14.23
N HIS A 103 10.78 8.61 14.12
CA HIS A 103 12.06 9.30 14.24
C HIS A 103 12.52 9.96 12.94
N ASN A 104 12.07 9.43 11.79
CA ASN A 104 12.38 9.99 10.49
C ASN A 104 11.17 9.78 9.55
N MET A 105 10.35 10.81 9.41
CA MET A 105 9.10 10.76 8.65
C MET A 105 9.29 10.51 7.14
N PHE A 106 10.50 10.74 6.60
CA PHE A 106 10.82 10.51 5.20
C PHE A 106 11.58 9.20 4.95
N ALA A 107 11.74 8.36 5.99
CA ALA A 107 12.42 7.07 5.82
C ALA A 107 11.61 6.14 4.92
N VAL A 108 12.25 5.61 3.88
CA VAL A 108 11.63 4.69 2.90
C VAL A 108 12.41 3.38 2.76
N SER A 109 13.43 3.17 3.59
CA SER A 109 14.28 1.97 3.53
C SER A 109 13.55 0.70 3.96
N HIS A 110 12.57 0.82 4.84
CA HIS A 110 11.74 -0.28 5.31
C HIS A 110 10.32 -0.12 4.77
N ARG A 111 9.86 -1.11 4.03
CA ARG A 111 8.52 -1.09 3.43
C ARG A 111 7.62 -2.13 4.07
N ALA A 112 6.35 -1.77 4.18
CA ALA A 112 5.28 -2.69 4.50
C ALA A 112 5.05 -3.65 3.32
N SER A 113 4.15 -4.59 3.49
CA SER A 113 3.82 -5.58 2.46
C SER A 113 2.51 -5.24 1.78
N ILE A 114 2.27 -5.88 0.63
CA ILE A 114 0.97 -5.90 -0.02
C ILE A 114 0.35 -7.27 0.25
N ILE A 115 -0.88 -7.29 0.74
CA ILE A 115 -1.63 -8.50 1.00
C ILE A 115 -2.79 -8.56 0.03
N ILE A 116 -2.75 -9.51 -0.89
CA ILE A 116 -3.80 -9.72 -1.89
C ILE A 116 -4.78 -10.75 -1.36
N HIS A 117 -6.03 -10.32 -1.21
CA HIS A 117 -7.15 -11.21 -0.91
C HIS A 117 -7.73 -11.68 -2.23
N LEU A 118 -7.31 -12.85 -2.69
CA LEU A 118 -7.69 -13.39 -3.99
C LEU A 118 -8.93 -14.27 -3.86
N GLU A 119 -9.90 -14.03 -4.73
CA GLU A 119 -11.08 -14.87 -4.90
C GLU A 119 -11.15 -15.37 -6.33
N PHE A 120 -11.32 -16.67 -6.50
CA PHE A 120 -11.62 -17.29 -7.79
C PHE A 120 -13.14 -17.44 -7.97
N LYS A 121 -13.59 -17.08 -9.13
CA LYS A 121 -14.98 -17.32 -9.54
C LYS A 121 -15.09 -18.53 -10.44
#